data_d8594a7d15766600127938532ea667b6
#
_entry.id   d8594a7d15766600127938532ea667b6
#
_cell.length_a   1.000
_cell.length_b   1.000
_cell.length_c   1.000
_cell.angle_alpha   90.00
_cell.angle_beta   90.00
_cell.angle_gamma   90.00
#
_symmetry.space_group_name_H-M   'P 1'
#
loop_
_entity.id
_entity.type
_entity.pdbx_description
1 polymer ?
#
loop_
_entity_poly.entity_id
_entity_poly.type
_entity_poly.pdbx_seq_one_letter_code
_entity_poly.pdbx_strand_id
1 'polypeptide(L)'
;MPSRFIPHFSNILSLYTQIKSRWQETDILIENRCGSRYRGGRFLISTAPQIKELCAWIESEHLKLRIAFDIPQLYTAHQVTPKRSYEICALLEELKEIRQYIGGVHIWGKRTSHSRRISHCGDLNTYFNNDMQLKAAFLDSLGRLFSDNQVRNLVLEVNSHSEDLCSIIEDLNKAGVSYV
;
A
#
# COMPACT_ATOMS: atom_id res chain seq x y z
N MET A 1 17.59 -17.35 10.26
CA MET A 1 16.54 -18.39 10.29
C MET A 1 15.95 -18.48 8.89
N PRO A 2 15.71 -19.67 8.30
CA PRO A 2 15.02 -19.75 7.02
C PRO A 2 13.65 -19.14 7.18
N SER A 3 13.29 -18.27 6.25
CA SER A 3 12.00 -17.61 6.21
C SER A 3 10.86 -18.62 6.18
N ARG A 4 9.81 -18.39 6.98
CA ARG A 4 8.58 -19.21 6.97
C ARG A 4 7.80 -19.08 5.65
N PHE A 5 8.18 -18.14 4.78
CA PHE A 5 7.46 -17.78 3.56
C PHE A 5 8.09 -18.31 2.27
N ILE A 6 9.34 -18.81 2.30
CA ILE A 6 10.04 -19.37 1.13
C ILE A 6 9.18 -20.37 0.33
N PRO A 7 8.43 -21.31 0.94
CA PRO A 7 7.60 -22.25 0.16
C PRO A 7 6.48 -21.56 -0.64
N HIS A 8 6.04 -20.38 -0.23
CA HIS A 8 4.98 -19.65 -0.91
C HIS A 8 5.52 -18.74 -2.02
N PHE A 9 6.76 -18.29 -1.91
CA PHE A 9 7.40 -17.49 -2.94
C PHE A 9 7.69 -18.30 -4.22
N SER A 10 7.85 -19.61 -4.13
CA SER A 10 7.97 -20.48 -5.30
C SER A 10 6.75 -20.40 -6.23
N ASN A 11 5.56 -20.23 -5.69
CA ASN A 11 4.34 -20.06 -6.49
C ASN A 11 4.33 -18.70 -7.19
N ILE A 12 4.82 -17.65 -6.54
CA ILE A 12 4.98 -16.31 -7.14
C ILE A 12 5.99 -16.39 -8.30
N LEU A 13 7.12 -17.07 -8.11
CA LEU A 13 8.13 -17.25 -9.15
C LEU A 13 7.58 -18.00 -10.37
N SER A 14 6.82 -19.08 -10.15
CA SER A 14 6.18 -19.83 -11.21
C SER A 14 5.21 -18.96 -12.01
N LEU A 15 4.35 -18.20 -11.34
CA LEU A 15 3.40 -17.29 -11.98
C LEU A 15 4.13 -16.16 -12.72
N TYR A 16 5.15 -15.55 -12.11
CA TYR A 16 6.00 -14.54 -12.72
C TYR A 16 6.61 -15.05 -14.03
N THR A 17 7.21 -16.23 -14.03
CA THR A 17 7.82 -16.84 -15.20
C THR A 17 6.78 -17.08 -16.32
N GLN A 18 5.59 -17.57 -15.97
CA GLN A 18 4.50 -17.77 -16.92
C GLN A 18 4.02 -16.45 -17.54
N ILE A 19 3.86 -15.40 -16.76
CA ILE A 19 3.45 -14.08 -17.26
C ILE A 19 4.53 -13.51 -18.18
N LYS A 20 5.79 -13.51 -17.73
CA LYS A 20 6.91 -12.94 -18.49
C LYS A 20 7.23 -13.70 -19.77
N SER A 21 6.95 -15.00 -19.82
CA SER A 21 7.10 -15.78 -21.06
C SER A 21 6.11 -15.37 -22.17
N ARG A 22 4.96 -14.81 -21.80
CA ARG A 22 3.93 -14.34 -22.73
C ARG A 22 3.97 -12.84 -22.98
N TRP A 23 4.30 -12.07 -21.95
CA TRP A 23 4.26 -10.60 -21.95
C TRP A 23 5.52 -10.06 -21.27
N GLN A 24 6.62 -10.03 -21.98
CA GLN A 24 7.95 -9.68 -21.46
C GLN A 24 8.00 -8.29 -20.83
N GLU A 25 7.34 -7.31 -21.46
CA GLU A 25 7.36 -5.91 -21.05
C GLU A 25 6.29 -5.56 -19.99
N THR A 26 5.45 -6.50 -19.60
CA THR A 26 4.40 -6.22 -18.60
C THR A 26 4.99 -5.99 -17.21
N ASP A 27 4.66 -4.87 -16.59
CA ASP A 27 4.94 -4.63 -15.18
C ASP A 27 4.04 -5.51 -14.30
N ILE A 28 4.65 -6.18 -13.34
CA ILE A 28 3.95 -7.03 -12.39
C ILE A 28 4.10 -6.43 -11.00
N LEU A 29 2.97 -6.15 -10.36
CA LEU A 29 2.93 -5.65 -9.01
C LEU A 29 2.22 -6.66 -8.10
N ILE A 30 2.72 -6.81 -6.88
CA ILE A 30 2.11 -7.65 -5.85
C ILE A 30 1.49 -6.73 -4.80
N GLU A 31 0.18 -6.85 -4.59
CA GLU A 31 -0.54 -6.04 -3.61
C GLU A 31 -0.41 -6.64 -2.21
N ASN A 32 -0.11 -5.79 -1.21
CA ASN A 32 -0.24 -6.17 0.19
C ASN A 32 -1.71 -6.13 0.62
N ARG A 33 -2.13 -7.14 1.37
CA ARG A 33 -3.53 -7.23 1.77
C ARG A 33 -3.71 -7.76 3.19
N CYS A 34 -4.59 -7.12 3.95
CA CYS A 34 -4.97 -7.56 5.28
C CYS A 34 -6.06 -8.64 5.22
N GLY A 35 -5.93 -9.62 6.09
CA GLY A 35 -6.91 -10.68 6.25
C GLY A 35 -6.25 -12.02 6.56
N SER A 36 -7.04 -12.94 7.10
CA SER A 36 -6.52 -14.26 7.48
C SER A 36 -6.77 -15.33 6.44
N ARG A 37 -7.73 -15.13 5.54
CA ARG A 37 -8.11 -16.14 4.54
C ARG A 37 -8.70 -15.51 3.28
N TYR A 38 -8.29 -16.07 2.16
CA TYR A 38 -8.90 -15.90 0.85
C TYR A 38 -9.34 -17.29 0.35
N ARG A 39 -10.20 -17.37 -0.68
CA ARG A 39 -10.56 -18.66 -1.31
C ARG A 39 -9.28 -19.36 -1.75
N GLY A 40 -8.85 -20.38 -1.01
CA GLY A 40 -7.66 -21.17 -1.33
C GLY A 40 -6.39 -20.88 -0.54
N GLY A 41 -6.37 -19.90 0.40
CA GLY A 41 -5.14 -19.64 1.15
C GLY A 41 -5.21 -18.52 2.18
N ARG A 42 -4.04 -18.15 2.69
CA ARG A 42 -3.83 -17.01 3.58
C ARG A 42 -3.17 -15.89 2.82
N PHE A 43 -3.50 -14.64 3.15
CA PHE A 43 -2.69 -13.50 2.74
C PHE A 43 -1.34 -13.56 3.44
N LEU A 44 -0.27 -13.51 2.66
CA LEU A 44 1.10 -13.67 3.16
C LEU A 44 1.83 -12.35 3.32
N ILE A 45 1.33 -11.30 2.67
CA ILE A 45 1.96 -10.00 2.58
C ILE A 45 0.96 -8.97 3.09
N SER A 46 1.01 -8.71 4.39
CA SER A 46 0.07 -7.81 5.06
C SER A 46 0.80 -6.77 5.91
N THR A 47 1.87 -7.14 6.61
CA THR A 47 2.59 -6.27 7.54
C THR A 47 3.89 -5.76 6.93
N ALA A 48 4.44 -4.67 7.48
CA ALA A 48 5.70 -4.09 7.03
C ALA A 48 6.86 -5.10 7.03
N PRO A 49 7.07 -5.94 8.06
CA PRO A 49 8.10 -6.98 8.01
C PRO A 49 7.91 -7.99 6.87
N GLN A 50 6.66 -8.37 6.55
CA GLN A 50 6.38 -9.30 5.46
C GLN A 50 6.64 -8.65 4.09
N ILE A 51 6.34 -7.36 3.93
CA ILE A 51 6.65 -6.61 2.72
C ILE A 51 8.16 -6.53 2.53
N LYS A 52 8.91 -6.21 3.58
CA LYS A 52 10.40 -6.17 3.54
C LYS A 52 10.99 -7.54 3.16
N GLU A 53 10.47 -8.62 3.72
CA GLU A 53 10.90 -9.98 3.39
C GLU A 53 10.64 -10.31 1.91
N LEU A 54 9.48 -9.91 1.37
CA LEU A 54 9.20 -10.05 -0.05
C LEU A 54 10.19 -9.24 -0.90
N CYS A 55 10.49 -8.00 -0.53
CA CYS A 55 11.45 -7.18 -1.26
C CYS A 55 12.85 -7.79 -1.26
N ALA A 56 13.31 -8.30 -0.12
CA ALA A 56 14.61 -8.99 -0.03
C ALA A 56 14.64 -10.26 -0.92
N TRP A 57 13.55 -10.98 -0.99
CA TRP A 57 13.44 -12.13 -1.90
C TRP A 57 13.42 -11.69 -3.38
N ILE A 58 12.66 -10.65 -3.75
CA ILE A 58 12.65 -10.08 -5.11
C ILE A 58 14.08 -9.71 -5.53
N GLU A 59 14.85 -9.10 -4.63
CA GLU A 59 16.24 -8.73 -4.88
C GLU A 59 17.13 -9.96 -5.07
N SER A 60 17.03 -10.96 -4.19
CA SER A 60 17.84 -12.17 -4.26
C SER A 60 17.61 -13.00 -5.52
N GLU A 61 16.39 -13.00 -6.04
CA GLU A 61 16.01 -13.70 -7.27
C GLU A 61 16.14 -12.82 -8.53
N HIS A 62 16.59 -11.56 -8.38
CA HIS A 62 16.73 -10.58 -9.47
C HIS A 62 15.44 -10.40 -10.30
N LEU A 63 14.29 -10.38 -9.62
CA LEU A 63 12.99 -10.29 -10.28
C LEU A 63 12.62 -8.84 -10.59
N LYS A 64 12.02 -8.62 -11.76
CA LYS A 64 11.36 -7.35 -12.10
C LYS A 64 9.93 -7.32 -11.55
N LEU A 65 9.81 -7.47 -10.23
CA LEU A 65 8.56 -7.38 -9.48
C LEU A 65 8.58 -6.13 -8.61
N ARG A 66 7.43 -5.51 -8.44
CA ARG A 66 7.25 -4.39 -7.53
C ARG A 66 6.02 -4.59 -6.65
N ILE A 67 5.81 -3.72 -5.70
CA ILE A 67 4.69 -3.75 -4.76
C ILE A 67 3.62 -2.75 -5.21
N ALA A 68 2.37 -3.19 -5.26
CA ALA A 68 1.21 -2.31 -5.20
C ALA A 68 0.89 -2.09 -3.72
N PHE A 69 1.27 -0.94 -3.22
CA PHE A 69 1.23 -0.63 -1.79
C PHE A 69 -0.14 -0.10 -1.38
N ASP A 70 -0.98 -0.96 -0.81
CA ASP A 70 -2.26 -0.58 -0.22
C ASP A 70 -2.04 -0.10 1.23
N ILE A 71 -2.07 1.21 1.41
CA ILE A 71 -1.81 1.87 2.70
C ILE A 71 -2.89 1.54 3.74
N PRO A 72 -4.19 1.65 3.46
CA PRO A 72 -5.23 1.25 4.40
C PRO A 72 -5.17 -0.22 4.82
N GLN A 73 -4.78 -1.13 3.93
CA GLN A 73 -4.58 -2.54 4.27
C GLN A 73 -3.41 -2.73 5.23
N LEU A 74 -2.29 -2.01 5.02
CA LEU A 74 -1.16 -2.03 5.94
C LEU A 74 -1.60 -1.60 7.35
N TYR A 75 -2.29 -0.45 7.46
CA TYR A 75 -2.76 0.04 8.76
C TYR A 75 -3.73 -0.93 9.44
N THR A 76 -4.59 -1.56 8.65
CA THR A 76 -5.50 -2.60 9.16
C THR A 76 -4.73 -3.81 9.68
N ALA A 77 -3.68 -4.24 8.98
CA ALA A 77 -2.84 -5.38 9.38
C ALA A 77 -2.07 -5.12 10.68
N HIS A 78 -1.62 -3.88 10.88
CA HIS A 78 -0.94 -3.45 12.11
C HIS A 78 -1.90 -2.99 13.21
N GLN A 79 -3.22 -3.05 12.99
CA GLN A 79 -4.25 -2.57 13.92
C GLN A 79 -4.07 -1.10 14.32
N VAL A 80 -3.43 -0.31 13.44
CA VAL A 80 -3.26 1.12 13.64
C VAL A 80 -4.60 1.81 13.51
N THR A 81 -4.94 2.58 14.53
CA THR A 81 -6.16 3.39 14.52
C THR A 81 -5.83 4.84 14.16
N PRO A 82 -6.77 5.58 13.55
CA PRO A 82 -6.56 7.00 13.25
C PRO A 82 -6.30 7.91 14.47
N LYS A 83 -6.33 7.36 15.67
CA LYS A 83 -6.05 8.12 16.92
C LYS A 83 -4.57 8.13 17.31
N ARG A 84 -3.70 7.44 16.57
CA ARG A 84 -2.28 7.26 16.89
C ARG A 84 -1.40 7.71 15.73
N SER A 85 -1.27 9.02 15.55
CA SER A 85 -0.53 9.62 14.44
C SER A 85 0.93 9.15 14.32
N TYR A 86 1.59 8.94 15.45
CA TYR A 86 2.98 8.51 15.46
C TYR A 86 3.15 7.07 14.89
N GLU A 87 2.19 6.16 15.13
CA GLU A 87 2.23 4.80 14.60
C GLU A 87 2.09 4.79 13.07
N ILE A 88 1.24 5.65 12.52
CA ILE A 88 1.06 5.82 11.07
C ILE A 88 2.37 6.30 10.44
N CYS A 89 2.94 7.37 10.98
CA CYS A 89 4.18 7.94 10.48
C CYS A 89 5.36 6.96 10.63
N ALA A 90 5.45 6.26 11.76
CA ALA A 90 6.50 5.27 12.01
C ALA A 90 6.45 4.11 11.00
N LEU A 91 5.26 3.60 10.66
CA LEU A 91 5.11 2.54 9.66
C LEU A 91 5.55 2.99 8.26
N LEU A 92 5.23 4.23 7.86
CA LEU A 92 5.68 4.77 6.58
C LEU A 92 7.19 4.98 6.56
N GLU A 93 7.77 5.49 7.64
CA GLU A 93 9.23 5.66 7.75
C GLU A 93 9.96 4.31 7.72
N GLU A 94 9.40 3.28 8.35
CA GLU A 94 9.94 1.92 8.32
C GLU A 94 10.04 1.34 6.90
N LEU A 95 9.16 1.75 5.98
CA LEU A 95 9.16 1.28 4.59
C LEU A 95 10.10 2.07 3.66
N LYS A 96 10.73 3.12 4.14
CA LYS A 96 11.59 3.99 3.34
C LYS A 96 12.78 3.27 2.72
N GLU A 97 13.33 2.27 3.40
CA GLU A 97 14.46 1.47 2.91
C GLU A 97 14.11 0.58 1.70
N ILE A 98 12.81 0.29 1.51
CA ILE A 98 12.32 -0.57 0.41
C ILE A 98 11.49 0.21 -0.61
N ARG A 99 11.45 1.53 -0.54
CA ARG A 99 10.59 2.38 -1.39
C ARG A 99 10.83 2.19 -2.88
N GLN A 100 12.03 1.81 -3.31
CA GLN A 100 12.37 1.52 -4.70
C GLN A 100 11.57 0.34 -5.28
N TYR A 101 11.07 -0.56 -4.43
CA TYR A 101 10.22 -1.67 -4.84
C TYR A 101 8.74 -1.29 -4.92
N ILE A 102 8.34 -0.12 -4.41
CA ILE A 102 6.94 0.33 -4.47
C ILE A 102 6.69 0.95 -5.84
N GLY A 103 5.95 0.25 -6.68
CA GLY A 103 5.62 0.68 -8.04
C GLY A 103 4.19 1.21 -8.18
N GLY A 104 3.32 0.92 -7.23
CA GLY A 104 1.96 1.42 -7.18
C GLY A 104 1.55 1.76 -5.76
N VAL A 105 0.59 2.67 -5.62
CA VAL A 105 0.04 3.10 -4.32
C VAL A 105 -1.47 3.07 -4.41
N HIS A 106 -2.09 2.31 -3.52
CA HIS A 106 -3.53 2.30 -3.35
C HIS A 106 -3.93 3.16 -2.15
N ILE A 107 -4.85 4.08 -2.38
CA ILE A 107 -5.42 4.95 -1.35
C ILE A 107 -6.94 4.89 -1.46
N TRP A 108 -7.59 4.75 -0.33
CA TRP A 108 -9.04 4.79 -0.25
C TRP A 108 -9.51 5.36 1.08
N GLY A 109 -10.69 5.98 1.06
CA GLY A 109 -11.34 6.52 2.23
C GLY A 109 -12.04 5.46 3.07
N LYS A 110 -12.38 5.83 4.30
CA LYS A 110 -13.17 5.03 5.22
C LYS A 110 -14.17 5.92 5.91
N ARG A 111 -15.44 5.68 5.70
CA ARG A 111 -16.53 6.45 6.33
C ARG A 111 -17.28 5.60 7.35
N THR A 112 -17.64 6.20 8.46
CA THR A 112 -18.56 5.59 9.42
C THR A 112 -20.00 5.99 9.04
N SER A 113 -20.86 5.01 8.83
CA SER A 113 -22.29 5.24 8.64
C SER A 113 -23.04 4.41 9.67
N HIS A 114 -23.78 5.09 10.56
CA HIS A 114 -24.51 4.48 11.67
C HIS A 114 -23.62 3.55 12.51
N SER A 115 -23.78 2.24 12.36
CA SER A 115 -23.02 1.23 13.13
C SER A 115 -21.94 0.53 12.30
N ARG A 116 -21.72 0.89 11.04
CA ARG A 116 -20.78 0.21 10.15
C ARG A 116 -19.73 1.15 9.57
N ARG A 117 -18.50 0.68 9.53
CA ARG A 117 -17.44 1.28 8.71
C ARG A 117 -17.62 0.84 7.26
N ILE A 118 -17.70 1.82 6.36
CA ILE A 118 -17.79 1.57 4.93
C ILE A 118 -16.41 1.87 4.35
N SER A 119 -15.77 0.86 3.74
CA SER A 119 -14.50 0.99 3.02
C SER A 119 -14.74 1.54 1.61
N HIS A 120 -13.70 2.07 1.00
CA HIS A 120 -13.72 2.63 -0.37
C HIS A 120 -14.75 3.77 -0.52
N CYS A 121 -14.86 4.63 0.49
CA CYS A 121 -15.86 5.66 0.53
C CYS A 121 -15.37 6.88 1.32
N GLY A 122 -15.52 8.08 0.75
CA GLY A 122 -15.03 9.31 1.35
C GLY A 122 -13.58 9.63 0.99
N ASP A 123 -13.12 10.77 1.43
CA ASP A 123 -11.76 11.30 1.23
C ASP A 123 -10.84 11.06 2.45
N LEU A 124 -9.66 11.65 2.44
CA LEU A 124 -8.72 11.56 3.57
C LEU A 124 -9.22 12.29 4.81
N ASN A 125 -10.02 13.34 4.69
CA ASN A 125 -10.63 13.97 5.86
C ASN A 125 -11.54 12.98 6.58
N THR A 126 -12.36 12.28 5.82
CA THR A 126 -13.26 11.24 6.34
C THR A 126 -12.47 10.05 6.91
N TYR A 127 -11.37 9.66 6.26
CA TYR A 127 -10.51 8.57 6.74
C TYR A 127 -9.93 8.86 8.12
N PHE A 128 -9.45 10.10 8.33
CA PHE A 128 -8.86 10.56 9.59
C PHE A 128 -9.89 11.16 10.56
N ASN A 129 -11.20 10.99 10.34
CA ASN A 129 -12.29 11.53 11.18
C ASN A 129 -12.21 13.06 11.36
N ASN A 130 -11.83 13.79 10.31
CA ASN A 130 -11.60 15.23 10.30
C ASN A 130 -10.48 15.71 11.23
N ASP A 131 -9.59 14.84 11.65
CA ASP A 131 -8.36 15.23 12.36
C ASP A 131 -7.34 15.77 11.34
N MET A 132 -7.35 17.09 11.17
CA MET A 132 -6.49 17.78 10.20
C MET A 132 -5.01 17.67 10.53
N GLN A 133 -4.65 17.56 11.82
CA GLN A 133 -3.26 17.39 12.23
C GLN A 133 -2.74 16.01 11.85
N LEU A 134 -3.54 14.99 12.10
CA LEU A 134 -3.21 13.62 11.74
C LEU A 134 -3.14 13.44 10.22
N LYS A 135 -4.09 14.01 9.47
CA LYS A 135 -4.04 14.02 8.00
C LYS A 135 -2.76 14.70 7.49
N ALA A 136 -2.41 15.87 8.02
CA ALA A 136 -1.20 16.59 7.63
C ALA A 136 0.07 15.77 7.93
N ALA A 137 0.17 15.17 9.11
CA ALA A 137 1.29 14.30 9.48
C ALA A 137 1.42 13.07 8.57
N PHE A 138 0.31 12.46 8.19
CA PHE A 138 0.27 11.37 7.22
C PHE A 138 0.78 11.82 5.85
N LEU A 139 0.27 12.91 5.31
CA LEU A 139 0.65 13.44 4.00
C LEU A 139 2.13 13.83 3.96
N ASP A 140 2.65 14.46 5.02
CA ASP A 140 4.06 14.78 5.14
C ASP A 140 4.94 13.50 5.19
N SER A 141 4.52 12.48 5.93
CA SER A 141 5.23 11.20 5.98
C SER A 141 5.19 10.47 4.64
N LEU A 142 4.08 10.56 3.92
CA LEU A 142 3.93 9.99 2.59
C LEU A 142 4.82 10.70 1.57
N GLY A 143 4.86 12.04 1.61
CA GLY A 143 5.77 12.84 0.79
C GLY A 143 7.24 12.51 1.06
N ARG A 144 7.63 12.31 2.33
CA ARG A 144 8.99 11.86 2.67
C ARG A 144 9.28 10.44 2.20
N LEU A 145 8.33 9.52 2.31
CA LEU A 145 8.49 8.15 1.81
C LEU A 145 8.78 8.15 0.31
N PHE A 146 8.06 8.94 -0.46
CA PHE A 146 8.16 8.99 -1.92
C PHE A 146 9.01 10.15 -2.46
N SER A 147 9.93 10.68 -1.66
CA SER A 147 10.86 11.75 -2.05
C SER A 147 12.01 11.30 -2.97
N ASP A 148 11.91 10.13 -3.58
CA ASP A 148 12.94 9.56 -4.46
C ASP A 148 12.74 9.87 -5.96
N ASN A 149 11.81 10.76 -6.28
CA ASN A 149 11.44 11.17 -7.63
C ASN A 149 11.00 10.02 -8.56
N GLN A 150 10.69 8.85 -8.03
CA GLN A 150 10.12 7.77 -8.82
C GLN A 150 8.63 8.00 -9.02
N VAL A 151 8.20 7.89 -10.28
CA VAL A 151 6.77 7.95 -10.63
C VAL A 151 6.11 6.60 -10.29
N ARG A 152 4.96 6.66 -9.64
CA ARG A 152 4.20 5.48 -9.19
C ARG A 152 2.79 5.49 -9.77
N ASN A 153 2.27 4.30 -10.03
CA ASN A 153 0.87 4.16 -10.40
C ASN A 153 -0.01 4.47 -9.18
N LEU A 154 -0.91 5.43 -9.30
CA LEU A 154 -1.86 5.75 -8.24
C LEU A 154 -3.21 5.11 -8.51
N VAL A 155 -3.70 4.35 -7.55
CA VAL A 155 -5.04 3.76 -7.60
C VAL A 155 -5.88 4.32 -6.46
N LEU A 156 -6.86 5.15 -6.80
CA LEU A 156 -7.84 5.67 -5.87
C LEU A 156 -9.06 4.74 -5.85
N GLU A 157 -9.12 3.88 -4.84
CA GLU A 157 -10.20 2.93 -4.67
C GLU A 157 -11.40 3.59 -3.94
N VAL A 158 -11.93 4.65 -4.52
CA VAL A 158 -13.08 5.40 -3.97
C VAL A 158 -14.24 5.30 -4.94
N ASN A 159 -15.35 4.77 -4.48
CA ASN A 159 -16.58 4.56 -5.24
C ASN A 159 -17.77 5.35 -4.70
N SER A 160 -17.53 6.45 -3.99
CA SER A 160 -18.57 7.32 -3.45
C SER A 160 -18.91 8.48 -4.40
N HIS A 161 -18.17 9.57 -4.33
CA HIS A 161 -18.41 10.79 -5.10
C HIS A 161 -17.13 11.25 -5.80
N SER A 162 -17.26 11.95 -6.93
CA SER A 162 -16.13 12.53 -7.65
C SER A 162 -15.35 13.56 -6.83
N GLU A 163 -16.05 14.28 -5.95
CA GLU A 163 -15.48 15.26 -5.04
C GLU A 163 -14.49 14.61 -4.06
N ASP A 164 -14.75 13.39 -3.61
CA ASP A 164 -13.83 12.63 -2.75
C ASP A 164 -12.52 12.32 -3.48
N LEU A 165 -12.61 11.94 -4.76
CA LEU A 165 -11.42 11.69 -5.61
C LEU A 165 -10.63 12.99 -5.80
N CYS A 166 -11.29 14.09 -6.14
CA CYS A 166 -10.62 15.38 -6.31
C CYS A 166 -9.91 15.83 -5.02
N SER A 167 -10.58 15.68 -3.87
CA SER A 167 -10.01 16.01 -2.56
C SER A 167 -8.73 15.21 -2.27
N ILE A 168 -8.71 13.90 -2.56
CA ILE A 168 -7.52 13.07 -2.36
C ILE A 168 -6.38 13.51 -3.29
N ILE A 169 -6.68 13.75 -4.57
CA ILE A 169 -5.69 14.22 -5.55
C ILE A 169 -5.06 15.55 -5.12
N GLU A 170 -5.88 16.50 -4.66
CA GLU A 170 -5.37 17.78 -4.16
C GLU A 170 -4.45 17.60 -2.94
N ASP A 171 -4.83 16.74 -2.01
CA ASP A 171 -4.02 16.43 -0.83
C ASP A 171 -2.66 15.82 -1.22
N LEU A 172 -2.65 14.86 -2.16
CA LEU A 172 -1.42 14.21 -2.64
C LEU A 172 -0.52 15.19 -3.39
N ASN A 173 -1.09 16.06 -4.23
CA ASN A 173 -0.33 17.11 -4.93
C ASN A 173 0.32 18.08 -3.94
N LYS A 174 -0.40 18.50 -2.91
CA LYS A 174 0.15 19.35 -1.85
C LYS A 174 1.27 18.66 -1.08
N ALA A 175 1.21 17.34 -0.93
CA ALA A 175 2.25 16.53 -0.30
C ALA A 175 3.47 16.27 -1.21
N GLY A 176 3.42 16.65 -2.48
CA GLY A 176 4.52 16.47 -3.43
C GLY A 176 4.73 15.01 -3.88
N VAL A 177 3.70 14.18 -3.81
CA VAL A 177 3.76 12.79 -4.27
C VAL A 177 3.67 12.74 -5.79
N SER A 178 4.67 12.13 -6.44
CA SER A 178 4.70 11.93 -7.90
C SER A 178 3.99 10.63 -8.28
N TYR A 179 3.01 10.72 -9.20
CA TYR A 179 2.21 9.57 -9.65
C TYR A 179 1.73 9.72 -11.10
N VAL A 180 1.25 8.64 -11.68
CA VAL A 180 0.54 8.55 -12.97
C VAL A 180 -0.78 7.79 -12.80
#